data_24b4d9798fa6c342284b10f7790ce135
#
_entry.id   24b4d9798fa6c342284b10f7790ce135
#
_cell.length_a   1.000
_cell.length_b   1.000
_cell.length_c   1.000
_cell.angle_alpha   90.00
_cell.angle_beta   90.00
_cell.angle_gamma   90.00
#
_symmetry.space_group_name_H-M   'P 1'
#
loop_
_entity.id
_entity.type
_entity.pdbx_description
1 polymer ?
#
loop_
_entity_poly.entity_id
_entity_poly.type
_entity_poly.pdbx_seq_one_letter_code
_entity_poly.pdbx_strand_id
1 'polypeptide(L)'
;MNSMVDSLFDQYDRCRITRRNLVQALAALVLPASTRAQDGASVSGPIVRGLSVNHVQLTVSDVPRSFAFYERLFGVTKGWPATDAGTGIHMDLPDGYISIDSGAAQKGGITHFSVAVDHMDRAAAKRLTDKINSELPDAKARDAYQANTGGSTVNLRDPDGVFVQISSKDGR
;
A
#
# COMPACT_ATOMS: atom_id res chain seq x y z
N MET A 1 -29.27 -13.93 24.97
CA MET A 1 -28.19 -14.19 24.01
C MET A 1 -28.65 -13.90 22.58
N ASN A 2 -29.90 -14.15 22.22
CA ASN A 2 -30.46 -13.88 20.89
C ASN A 2 -30.50 -12.39 20.50
N SER A 3 -30.86 -11.49 21.43
CA SER A 3 -31.06 -10.06 21.08
C SER A 3 -29.80 -9.32 20.59
N MET A 4 -28.61 -9.73 21.03
CA MET A 4 -27.35 -9.09 20.58
C MET A 4 -26.95 -9.58 19.18
N VAL A 5 -27.15 -10.85 18.90
CA VAL A 5 -26.92 -11.45 17.59
C VAL A 5 -27.89 -10.87 16.57
N ASP A 6 -29.17 -10.78 16.91
CA ASP A 6 -30.21 -10.19 16.06
C ASP A 6 -29.91 -8.71 15.74
N SER A 7 -29.41 -7.96 16.75
CA SER A 7 -28.98 -6.56 16.55
C SER A 7 -27.80 -6.42 15.60
N LEU A 8 -26.84 -7.35 15.60
CA LEU A 8 -25.70 -7.34 14.67
C LEU A 8 -26.14 -7.62 13.24
N PHE A 9 -27.07 -8.56 13.04
CA PHE A 9 -27.63 -8.82 11.72
C PHE A 9 -28.46 -7.63 11.20
N ASP A 10 -29.31 -7.01 12.05
CA ASP A 10 -30.06 -5.80 11.66
C ASP A 10 -29.14 -4.65 11.25
N GLN A 11 -28.02 -4.44 11.96
CA GLN A 11 -27.02 -3.44 11.58
C GLN A 11 -26.32 -3.77 10.26
N TYR A 12 -26.09 -5.04 9.97
CA TYR A 12 -25.50 -5.48 8.71
C TYR A 12 -26.48 -5.30 7.56
N ASP A 13 -27.73 -5.72 7.71
CA ASP A 13 -28.78 -5.60 6.69
C ASP A 13 -29.10 -4.13 6.34
N ARG A 14 -28.96 -3.24 7.34
CA ARG A 14 -29.07 -1.78 7.12
C ARG A 14 -27.76 -1.12 6.63
N CYS A 15 -26.77 -1.89 6.21
CA CYS A 15 -25.47 -1.40 5.76
C CYS A 15 -24.72 -0.50 6.76
N ARG A 16 -25.00 -0.64 8.05
CA ARG A 16 -24.34 0.14 9.13
C ARG A 16 -23.01 -0.46 9.56
N ILE A 17 -22.81 -1.76 9.33
CA ILE A 17 -21.55 -2.45 9.56
C ILE A 17 -21.16 -3.29 8.34
N THR A 18 -19.86 -3.51 8.15
CA THR A 18 -19.34 -4.34 7.06
C THR A 18 -19.42 -5.83 7.41
N ARG A 19 -19.40 -6.69 6.40
CA ARG A 19 -19.31 -8.17 6.59
C ARG A 19 -18.16 -8.55 7.52
N ARG A 20 -17.02 -7.87 7.41
CA ARG A 20 -15.85 -8.11 8.27
C ARG A 20 -16.17 -7.78 9.73
N ASN A 21 -16.81 -6.65 9.99
CA ASN A 21 -17.17 -6.23 11.35
C ASN A 21 -18.22 -7.16 11.95
N LEU A 22 -19.18 -7.63 11.16
CA LEU A 22 -20.17 -8.63 11.61
C LEU A 22 -19.48 -9.93 12.04
N VAL A 23 -18.59 -10.48 11.20
CA VAL A 23 -17.85 -11.72 11.52
C VAL A 23 -16.98 -11.57 12.75
N GLN A 24 -16.30 -10.43 12.91
CA GLN A 24 -15.48 -10.16 14.10
C GLN A 24 -16.32 -10.05 15.39
N ALA A 25 -17.48 -9.39 15.32
CA ALA A 25 -18.38 -9.27 16.46
C ALA A 25 -18.99 -10.63 16.86
N LEU A 26 -19.39 -11.45 15.90
CA LEU A 26 -19.88 -12.81 16.16
C LEU A 26 -18.79 -13.72 16.74
N ALA A 27 -17.56 -13.65 16.21
CA ALA A 27 -16.43 -14.40 16.75
C ALA A 27 -16.14 -14.01 18.21
N ALA A 28 -16.24 -12.72 18.56
CA ALA A 28 -16.05 -12.25 19.93
C ALA A 28 -17.12 -12.75 20.92
N LEU A 29 -18.29 -13.15 20.45
CA LEU A 29 -19.36 -13.73 21.28
C LEU A 29 -19.16 -15.21 21.59
N VAL A 30 -18.42 -15.92 20.74
CA VAL A 30 -18.24 -17.39 20.81
C VAL A 30 -16.95 -17.77 21.55
N LEU A 31 -15.94 -16.89 21.54
CA LEU A 31 -14.67 -17.18 22.20
C LEU A 31 -14.78 -17.00 23.72
N PRO A 32 -14.41 -18.02 24.54
CA PRO A 32 -14.42 -17.91 25.99
C PRO A 32 -13.47 -16.78 26.45
N ALA A 33 -13.87 -16.06 27.50
CA ALA A 33 -13.13 -14.91 28.04
C ALA A 33 -11.67 -15.24 28.46
N SER A 34 -11.37 -16.51 28.64
CA SER A 34 -10.05 -17.02 29.02
C SER A 34 -8.99 -16.93 27.91
N THR A 35 -9.37 -16.70 26.67
CA THR A 35 -8.40 -16.49 25.57
C THR A 35 -7.97 -15.02 25.40
N ARG A 36 -8.47 -14.13 26.26
CA ARG A 36 -8.10 -12.71 26.28
C ARG A 36 -6.90 -12.36 27.16
N ALA A 37 -6.35 -13.34 27.87
CA ALA A 37 -5.22 -13.14 28.76
C ALA A 37 -4.01 -13.89 28.24
N GLN A 38 -3.42 -13.42 27.14
CA GLN A 38 -2.04 -13.73 26.84
C GLN A 38 -1.38 -12.53 26.15
N ASP A 39 -0.35 -12.10 26.87
CA ASP A 39 0.71 -11.18 26.50
C ASP A 39 0.32 -9.69 26.39
N GLY A 40 0.58 -9.02 27.52
CA GLY A 40 0.68 -7.57 27.64
C GLY A 40 1.86 -6.95 26.88
N ALA A 41 2.02 -7.29 25.61
CA ALA A 41 2.58 -6.38 24.67
C ALA A 41 1.40 -5.54 24.17
N SER A 42 1.31 -4.29 24.60
CA SER A 42 0.46 -3.31 23.95
C SER A 42 0.93 -3.23 22.51
N VAL A 43 0.30 -4.00 21.61
CA VAL A 43 0.50 -3.82 20.18
C VAL A 43 -0.07 -2.43 19.88
N SER A 44 0.80 -1.42 19.93
CA SER A 44 0.46 -0.12 19.39
C SER A 44 -0.09 -0.37 17.98
N GLY A 45 -1.16 0.32 17.59
CA GLY A 45 -1.77 0.13 16.28
C GLY A 45 -0.74 0.22 15.15
N PRO A 46 -1.13 0.02 13.89
CA PRO A 46 -0.18 0.04 12.77
C PRO A 46 0.61 1.35 12.76
N ILE A 47 1.89 1.29 12.44
CA ILE A 47 2.79 2.47 12.33
C ILE A 47 2.20 3.51 11.39
N VAL A 48 1.61 3.05 10.28
CA VAL A 48 0.86 3.86 9.32
C VAL A 48 -0.29 3.03 8.74
N ARG A 49 -1.44 3.66 8.53
CA ARG A 49 -2.59 3.01 7.92
C ARG A 49 -2.46 3.01 6.40
N GLY A 50 -2.22 1.84 5.82
CA GLY A 50 -2.32 1.64 4.37
C GLY A 50 -3.78 1.70 3.92
N LEU A 51 -4.04 2.36 2.79
CA LEU A 51 -5.38 2.54 2.22
C LEU A 51 -5.63 1.61 1.04
N SER A 52 -4.68 1.57 0.10
CA SER A 52 -4.74 0.77 -1.12
C SER A 52 -3.33 0.49 -1.65
N VAL A 53 -3.22 -0.40 -2.62
CA VAL A 53 -2.00 -0.49 -3.45
C VAL A 53 -2.04 0.67 -4.43
N ASN A 54 -1.05 1.54 -4.35
CA ASN A 54 -0.95 2.72 -5.20
C ASN A 54 -0.45 2.36 -6.60
N HIS A 55 0.62 1.57 -6.69
CA HIS A 55 1.16 1.13 -7.97
C HIS A 55 1.98 -0.16 -7.85
N VAL A 56 2.21 -0.77 -9.00
CA VAL A 56 3.19 -1.83 -9.19
C VAL A 56 4.19 -1.35 -10.23
N GLN A 57 5.49 -1.54 -9.98
CA GLN A 57 6.53 -1.24 -10.94
C GLN A 57 7.16 -2.50 -11.54
N LEU A 58 7.23 -2.53 -12.84
CA LEU A 58 7.78 -3.62 -13.62
C LEU A 58 9.07 -3.18 -14.34
N THR A 59 10.04 -4.07 -14.43
CA THR A 59 11.16 -3.91 -15.34
C THR A 59 10.87 -4.67 -16.62
N VAL A 60 10.92 -3.95 -17.76
CA VAL A 60 10.59 -4.49 -19.07
C VAL A 60 11.79 -4.36 -20.02
N SER A 61 11.82 -5.20 -21.04
CA SER A 61 12.88 -5.16 -22.06
C SER A 61 12.68 -4.06 -23.10
N ASP A 62 11.43 -3.61 -23.32
CA ASP A 62 11.04 -2.64 -24.33
C ASP A 62 9.82 -1.88 -23.81
N VAL A 63 10.02 -0.63 -23.39
CA VAL A 63 8.98 0.22 -22.80
C VAL A 63 7.87 0.54 -23.79
N PRO A 64 8.12 0.97 -25.05
CA PRO A 64 7.08 1.21 -26.04
C PRO A 64 6.19 -0.01 -26.31
N ARG A 65 6.80 -1.18 -26.47
CA ARG A 65 6.07 -2.43 -26.72
C ARG A 65 5.19 -2.82 -25.51
N SER A 66 5.72 -2.71 -24.31
CA SER A 66 4.98 -3.02 -23.10
C SER A 66 3.85 -2.03 -22.86
N PHE A 67 4.07 -0.74 -23.13
CA PHE A 67 3.01 0.26 -23.06
C PHE A 67 1.87 -0.08 -24.03
N ALA A 68 2.15 -0.34 -25.29
CA ALA A 68 1.13 -0.70 -26.29
C ALA A 68 0.34 -1.97 -25.91
N PHE A 69 0.98 -2.93 -25.26
CA PHE A 69 0.31 -4.11 -24.74
C PHE A 69 -0.70 -3.77 -23.62
N TYR A 70 -0.29 -2.98 -22.62
CA TYR A 70 -1.16 -2.61 -21.51
C TYR A 70 -2.25 -1.61 -21.92
N GLU A 71 -1.95 -0.68 -22.84
CA GLU A 71 -2.94 0.21 -23.43
C GLU A 71 -4.05 -0.57 -24.11
N ARG A 72 -3.70 -1.57 -24.94
CA ARG A 72 -4.68 -2.43 -25.61
C ARG A 72 -5.45 -3.34 -24.64
N LEU A 73 -4.78 -3.85 -23.61
CA LEU A 73 -5.37 -4.81 -22.67
C LEU A 73 -6.32 -4.15 -21.68
N PHE A 74 -5.93 -3.02 -21.13
CA PHE A 74 -6.63 -2.35 -20.02
C PHE A 74 -7.16 -0.96 -20.35
N GLY A 75 -6.84 -0.42 -21.53
CA GLY A 75 -7.22 0.94 -21.89
C GLY A 75 -6.49 2.00 -21.07
N VAL A 76 -5.31 1.68 -20.52
CA VAL A 76 -4.50 2.64 -19.76
C VAL A 76 -4.05 3.79 -20.66
N THR A 77 -3.92 4.97 -20.07
CA THR A 77 -3.36 6.14 -20.76
C THR A 77 -1.93 6.38 -20.31
N LYS A 78 -1.13 6.99 -21.18
CA LYS A 78 0.22 7.40 -20.82
C LYS A 78 0.15 8.56 -19.83
N GLY A 79 0.61 8.33 -18.62
CA GLY A 79 0.77 9.36 -17.60
C GLY A 79 2.09 10.12 -17.73
N TRP A 80 2.80 10.29 -16.63
CA TRP A 80 4.08 11.01 -16.57
C TRP A 80 5.28 10.04 -16.64
N PRO A 81 6.51 10.55 -16.87
CA PRO A 81 7.71 9.71 -16.86
C PRO A 81 7.88 8.99 -15.52
N ALA A 82 8.19 7.69 -15.56
CA ALA A 82 8.37 6.88 -14.35
C ALA A 82 9.66 7.19 -13.58
N THR A 83 10.62 7.84 -14.24
CA THR A 83 11.90 8.26 -13.65
C THR A 83 12.25 9.66 -14.09
N ASP A 84 13.09 10.36 -13.31
CA ASP A 84 13.63 11.68 -13.69
C ASP A 84 14.46 11.61 -14.98
N ALA A 85 15.02 10.44 -15.31
CA ALA A 85 15.74 10.19 -16.54
C ALA A 85 14.82 9.94 -17.76
N GLY A 86 13.50 9.84 -17.56
CA GLY A 86 12.53 9.62 -18.65
C GLY A 86 12.59 8.22 -19.28
N THR A 87 13.21 7.23 -18.62
CA THR A 87 13.40 5.88 -19.15
C THR A 87 12.19 4.97 -18.99
N GLY A 88 11.18 5.40 -18.25
CA GLY A 88 9.97 4.64 -17.98
C GLY A 88 8.70 5.46 -18.17
N ILE A 89 7.56 4.80 -18.00
CA ILE A 89 6.22 5.37 -18.17
C ILE A 89 5.34 4.93 -17.01
N HIS A 90 4.58 5.85 -16.42
CA HIS A 90 3.41 5.54 -15.62
C HIS A 90 2.19 5.39 -16.52
N MET A 91 1.38 4.38 -16.26
CA MET A 91 0.14 4.07 -16.96
C MET A 91 -1.01 4.15 -15.97
N ASP A 92 -1.84 5.17 -16.12
CA ASP A 92 -2.91 5.48 -15.17
C ASP A 92 -4.03 4.44 -15.19
N LEU A 93 -4.49 4.10 -13.99
CA LEU A 93 -5.71 3.36 -13.70
C LEU A 93 -6.57 4.19 -12.73
N PRO A 94 -7.88 3.93 -12.59
CA PRO A 94 -8.77 4.72 -11.73
C PRO A 94 -8.29 4.85 -10.29
N ASP A 95 -7.74 3.78 -9.70
CA ASP A 95 -7.33 3.72 -8.29
C ASP A 95 -5.82 3.47 -8.09
N GLY A 96 -4.99 3.82 -9.09
CA GLY A 96 -3.56 3.62 -9.03
C GLY A 96 -2.91 3.65 -10.41
N TYR A 97 -1.74 3.06 -10.56
CA TYR A 97 -1.06 2.98 -11.85
C TYR A 97 -0.12 1.78 -11.96
N ILE A 98 0.19 1.40 -13.18
CA ILE A 98 1.29 0.50 -13.49
C ILE A 98 2.47 1.34 -13.96
N SER A 99 3.63 1.14 -13.37
CA SER A 99 4.87 1.77 -13.80
C SER A 99 5.73 0.75 -14.54
N ILE A 100 6.26 1.12 -15.68
CA ILE A 100 7.22 0.31 -16.44
C ILE A 100 8.51 1.07 -16.66
N ASP A 101 9.63 0.39 -16.54
CA ASP A 101 10.97 0.96 -16.72
C ASP A 101 11.88 -0.05 -17.43
N SER A 102 12.85 0.44 -18.21
CA SER A 102 13.87 -0.37 -18.89
C SER A 102 15.13 -0.62 -18.04
N GLY A 103 15.07 -0.44 -16.74
CA GLY A 103 16.22 -0.56 -15.82
C GLY A 103 16.98 -1.89 -15.89
N ALA A 104 18.14 -1.92 -15.23
CA ALA A 104 19.05 -3.07 -15.21
C ALA A 104 18.58 -4.24 -14.33
N ALA A 105 17.44 -4.11 -13.63
CA ALA A 105 16.88 -5.17 -12.80
C ALA A 105 16.40 -6.35 -13.68
N GLN A 106 16.09 -7.46 -13.05
CA GLN A 106 15.66 -8.68 -13.74
C GLN A 106 14.44 -8.39 -14.63
N LYS A 107 14.64 -8.52 -15.94
CA LYS A 107 13.59 -8.28 -16.95
C LYS A 107 12.41 -9.21 -16.70
N GLY A 108 11.20 -8.64 -16.71
CA GLY A 108 9.97 -9.37 -16.41
C GLY A 108 9.67 -9.52 -14.92
N GLY A 109 10.46 -8.88 -14.03
CA GLY A 109 10.25 -8.88 -12.59
C GLY A 109 9.44 -7.68 -12.09
N ILE A 110 8.79 -7.85 -10.94
CA ILE A 110 8.23 -6.76 -10.14
C ILE A 110 9.38 -6.16 -9.33
N THR A 111 9.66 -4.88 -9.49
CA THR A 111 10.73 -4.20 -8.74
C THR A 111 10.29 -3.79 -7.34
N HIS A 112 9.06 -3.33 -7.21
CA HIS A 112 8.43 -2.97 -5.94
C HIS A 112 6.92 -2.83 -6.08
N PHE A 113 6.25 -2.76 -4.95
CA PHE A 113 4.87 -2.28 -4.86
C PHE A 113 4.79 -1.10 -3.90
N SER A 114 3.80 -0.25 -4.09
CA SER A 114 3.56 0.91 -3.24
C SER A 114 2.20 0.83 -2.55
N VAL A 115 2.20 1.15 -1.26
CA VAL A 115 0.96 1.29 -0.46
C VAL A 115 0.65 2.77 -0.29
N ALA A 116 -0.58 3.15 -0.61
CA ALA A 116 -1.06 4.51 -0.42
C ALA A 116 -1.44 4.78 1.04
N VAL A 117 -1.12 5.99 1.50
CA VAL A 117 -1.55 6.55 2.78
C VAL A 117 -2.26 7.89 2.56
N ASP A 118 -2.96 8.43 3.56
CA ASP A 118 -3.79 9.63 3.39
C ASP A 118 -3.00 10.86 2.93
N HIS A 119 -1.88 11.14 3.56
CA HIS A 119 -1.05 12.31 3.23
C HIS A 119 0.42 12.04 3.52
N MET A 120 1.29 12.45 2.61
CA MET A 120 2.73 12.25 2.71
C MET A 120 3.48 13.48 2.16
N ASP A 121 3.56 14.54 2.96
CA ASP A 121 4.52 15.60 2.69
C ASP A 121 5.94 15.21 3.15
N ARG A 122 6.91 16.05 2.87
CA ARG A 122 8.32 15.79 3.21
C ARG A 122 8.54 15.61 4.72
N ALA A 123 7.84 16.38 5.53
CA ALA A 123 7.96 16.29 6.99
C ALA A 123 7.28 15.01 7.52
N ALA A 124 6.13 14.63 6.94
CA ALA A 124 5.45 13.38 7.27
C ALA A 124 6.28 12.15 6.87
N ALA A 125 6.89 12.16 5.69
CA ALA A 125 7.79 11.10 5.23
C ALA A 125 8.97 10.92 6.19
N LYS A 126 9.62 12.02 6.60
CA LYS A 126 10.71 11.93 7.57
C LYS A 126 10.25 11.38 8.92
N ARG A 127 9.16 11.87 9.48
CA ARG A 127 8.62 11.36 10.77
C ARG A 127 8.28 9.86 10.68
N LEU A 128 7.67 9.45 9.57
CA LEU A 128 7.32 8.04 9.34
C LEU A 128 8.58 7.18 9.24
N THR A 129 9.60 7.64 8.52
CA THR A 129 10.91 6.98 8.41
C THR A 129 11.55 6.78 9.78
N ASP A 130 11.60 7.84 10.60
CA ASP A 130 12.17 7.78 11.95
C ASP A 130 11.40 6.78 12.82
N LYS A 131 10.07 6.79 12.75
CA LYS A 131 9.20 5.86 13.49
C LYS A 131 9.40 4.40 13.05
N ILE A 132 9.44 4.13 11.74
CA ILE A 132 9.69 2.78 11.21
C ILE A 132 11.06 2.28 11.68
N ASN A 133 12.11 3.08 11.56
CA ASN A 133 13.44 2.67 11.96
C ASN A 133 13.57 2.46 13.48
N SER A 134 12.75 3.14 14.28
CA SER A 134 12.69 2.90 15.74
C SER A 134 11.98 1.59 16.09
N GLU A 135 10.89 1.25 15.38
CA GLU A 135 10.06 0.08 15.69
C GLU A 135 10.46 -1.18 14.89
N LEU A 136 10.98 -0.99 13.68
CA LEU A 136 11.39 -2.04 12.73
C LEU A 136 12.78 -1.73 12.16
N PRO A 137 13.86 -1.77 12.93
CA PRO A 137 15.18 -1.31 12.49
C PRO A 137 15.74 -2.08 11.28
N ASP A 138 15.37 -3.34 11.12
CA ASP A 138 15.79 -4.18 10.00
C ASP A 138 15.15 -3.77 8.67
N ALA A 139 14.04 -3.02 8.69
CA ALA A 139 13.39 -2.53 7.50
C ALA A 139 14.21 -1.44 6.77
N LYS A 140 15.15 -0.79 7.46
CA LYS A 140 16.08 0.22 6.89
C LYS A 140 15.37 1.29 6.08
N ALA A 141 14.29 1.83 6.64
CA ALA A 141 13.45 2.81 5.97
C ALA A 141 14.23 4.08 5.63
N ARG A 142 13.90 4.68 4.48
CA ARG A 142 14.49 5.94 3.99
C ARG A 142 13.39 6.77 3.33
N ASP A 143 13.33 8.06 3.65
CA ASP A 143 12.51 9.00 2.91
C ASP A 143 13.18 9.40 1.60
N ALA A 144 12.36 9.64 0.58
CA ALA A 144 12.78 10.12 -0.71
C ALA A 144 11.82 11.22 -1.20
N TYR A 145 12.40 12.24 -1.82
CA TYR A 145 11.64 13.31 -2.48
C TYR A 145 11.78 13.16 -3.99
N GLN A 146 10.65 13.17 -4.68
CA GLN A 146 10.58 13.09 -6.13
C GLN A 146 10.41 14.49 -6.71
N ALA A 147 11.47 15.06 -7.25
CA ALA A 147 11.47 16.44 -7.74
C ALA A 147 10.51 16.63 -8.93
N ASN A 148 10.33 15.61 -9.77
CA ASN A 148 9.45 15.63 -10.94
C ASN A 148 7.96 15.69 -10.60
N THR A 149 7.55 15.13 -9.46
CA THR A 149 6.13 15.10 -9.03
C THR A 149 5.87 15.99 -7.81
N GLY A 150 6.92 16.45 -7.12
CA GLY A 150 6.81 17.12 -5.83
C GLY A 150 6.39 16.18 -4.68
N GLY A 151 6.27 14.88 -4.97
CA GLY A 151 5.85 13.88 -4.00
C GLY A 151 6.96 13.44 -3.04
N SER A 152 6.57 12.96 -1.88
CA SER A 152 7.47 12.33 -0.92
C SER A 152 7.06 10.88 -0.71
N THR A 153 8.04 10.00 -0.56
CA THR A 153 7.82 8.57 -0.31
C THR A 153 8.68 8.08 0.83
N VAL A 154 8.30 6.95 1.42
CA VAL A 154 9.16 6.18 2.32
C VAL A 154 9.41 4.83 1.68
N ASN A 155 10.67 4.48 1.55
CA ASN A 155 11.16 3.26 0.92
C ASN A 155 11.78 2.35 1.97
N LEU A 156 11.41 1.08 2.00
CA LEU A 156 11.89 0.12 2.98
C LEU A 156 11.99 -1.30 2.38
N ARG A 157 12.53 -2.22 3.17
CA ARG A 157 12.59 -3.65 2.84
C ARG A 157 11.75 -4.45 3.84
N ASP A 158 11.03 -5.44 3.35
CA ASP A 158 10.45 -6.47 4.21
C ASP A 158 11.51 -7.48 4.70
N PRO A 159 11.19 -8.42 5.59
CA PRO A 159 12.15 -9.41 6.09
C PRO A 159 12.81 -10.29 5.01
N ASP A 160 12.15 -10.51 3.88
CA ASP A 160 12.67 -11.27 2.73
C ASP A 160 13.40 -10.38 1.70
N GLY A 161 13.50 -9.08 1.98
CA GLY A 161 14.18 -8.10 1.12
C GLY A 161 13.32 -7.53 0.00
N VAL A 162 12.01 -7.79 -0.03
CA VAL A 162 11.10 -7.19 -1.00
C VAL A 162 11.06 -5.69 -0.81
N PHE A 163 11.18 -4.94 -1.92
CA PHE A 163 11.14 -3.48 -1.87
C PHE A 163 9.68 -3.00 -1.76
N VAL A 164 9.40 -2.30 -0.67
CA VAL A 164 8.10 -1.69 -0.38
C VAL A 164 8.24 -0.18 -0.40
N GLN A 165 7.31 0.49 -1.05
CA GLN A 165 7.19 1.94 -1.02
C GLN A 165 5.89 2.35 -0.32
N ILE A 166 5.92 3.43 0.42
CA ILE A 166 4.75 4.10 0.98
C ILE A 166 4.68 5.48 0.33
N SER A 167 3.53 5.84 -0.21
CA SER A 167 3.32 7.11 -0.90
C SER A 167 1.98 7.74 -0.52
N SER A 168 1.80 9.03 -0.78
CA SER A 168 0.50 9.68 -0.61
C SER A 168 -0.51 9.12 -1.61
N LYS A 169 -1.78 9.00 -1.17
CA LYS A 169 -2.89 8.70 -2.07
C LYS A 169 -3.05 9.77 -3.16
N ASP A 170 -2.79 11.03 -2.79
CA ASP A 170 -2.95 12.19 -3.68
C ASP A 170 -1.61 12.63 -4.30
N GLY A 171 -0.51 12.01 -3.89
CA GLY A 171 0.85 12.31 -4.36
C GLY A 171 1.18 11.50 -5.60
N ARG A 172 0.95 12.11 -6.70
CA ARG A 172 1.51 11.71 -7.99
C ARG A 172 2.80 12.45 -8.23
#